data_bd3dc4765dfe0ceb137b1a45d3ade7e5
#
_entry.id   bd3dc4765dfe0ceb137b1a45d3ade7e5
#
_cell.length_a   1.000
_cell.length_b   1.000
_cell.length_c   1.000
_cell.angle_alpha   90.00
_cell.angle_beta   90.00
_cell.angle_gamma   90.00
#
_symmetry.space_group_name_H-M   'P 1'
#
loop_
_entity.id
_entity.type
_entity.pdbx_description
1 polymer ?
#
loop_
_entity_poly.entity_id
_entity_poly.type
_entity_poly.pdbx_seq_one_letter_code
_entity_poly.pdbx_strand_id
1 'polypeptide(L)'
;MREPVPDRPQTGVLVPPHIPVGDLVGYVQKAEQLGFAEAWVAEDCFLRGAVAQAATILASTSPLHVGMGIIPAAARNVAFAAMEIATLAGLHPGRLTVGVGHGMPGWLDQAGARPSSPLTLLNEYIQALRRLLDGQRVDYAGRYVRLSGVQLAHAPTVVPPVFAGVRGQRSLRLSGKIAQGTILAEPVTPEYLSVVAKQINSADHQIVAYNFASVDDDPAVARFRVRHALAVAGEPDWQPHVAVLEFAAELAELRRNTGSSAAFAAALPDSWVDRLAVVGNPERARQQLTALHRHGASHTVLTPVSPDPQSALDSLARLIR
;
A
#
# COMPACT_ATOMS: atom_id res chain seq x y z
N MET A 1 -4.67 -12.79 20.34
CA MET A 1 -3.45 -11.98 20.59
C MET A 1 -3.24 -11.10 19.38
N ARG A 2 -2.87 -9.83 19.51
CA ARG A 2 -2.57 -8.96 18.38
C ARG A 2 -1.11 -9.12 18.01
N GLU A 3 -0.82 -8.98 16.70
CA GLU A 3 0.55 -9.02 16.20
C GLU A 3 1.38 -7.87 16.78
N PRO A 4 2.61 -8.13 17.26
CA PRO A 4 3.50 -7.08 17.78
C PRO A 4 3.92 -6.13 16.64
N VAL A 5 4.05 -4.85 16.96
CA VAL A 5 4.64 -3.85 16.06
C VAL A 5 6.13 -4.20 15.89
N PRO A 6 6.67 -4.22 14.66
CA PRO A 6 8.09 -4.47 14.45
C PRO A 6 8.95 -3.44 15.18
N ASP A 7 9.97 -3.90 15.89
CA ASP A 7 10.92 -3.03 16.60
C ASP A 7 11.79 -2.19 15.66
N ARG A 8 11.84 -2.55 14.37
CA ARG A 8 12.62 -1.84 13.35
C ARG A 8 11.76 -1.64 12.09
N PRO A 9 11.95 -0.53 11.35
CA PRO A 9 11.28 -0.31 10.09
C PRO A 9 11.54 -1.47 9.12
N GLN A 10 10.48 -1.90 8.42
CA GLN A 10 10.53 -3.02 7.48
C GLN A 10 10.59 -2.51 6.04
N THR A 11 11.27 -3.25 5.19
CA THR A 11 11.28 -2.99 3.75
C THR A 11 10.70 -4.18 3.01
N GLY A 12 9.61 -3.94 2.33
CA GLY A 12 8.90 -4.91 1.50
C GLY A 12 8.96 -4.56 0.02
N VAL A 13 8.43 -5.45 -0.79
CA VAL A 13 8.30 -5.26 -2.23
C VAL A 13 6.86 -5.48 -2.68
N LEU A 14 6.36 -4.63 -3.58
CA LEU A 14 5.08 -4.86 -4.25
C LEU A 14 5.25 -5.96 -5.31
N VAL A 15 4.33 -6.91 -5.31
CA VAL A 15 4.19 -7.85 -6.42
C VAL A 15 3.62 -7.08 -7.62
N PRO A 16 4.37 -6.92 -8.73
CA PRO A 16 3.91 -6.10 -9.83
C PRO A 16 2.58 -6.61 -10.39
N PRO A 17 1.56 -5.75 -10.54
CA PRO A 17 0.21 -6.19 -10.92
C PRO A 17 0.14 -6.79 -12.34
N HIS A 18 1.14 -6.54 -13.16
CA HIS A 18 1.17 -6.98 -14.57
C HIS A 18 2.03 -8.21 -14.84
N ILE A 19 2.69 -8.81 -13.83
CA ILE A 19 3.42 -10.06 -14.07
C ILE A 19 2.44 -11.18 -14.44
N PRO A 20 2.82 -12.13 -15.30
CA PRO A 20 1.99 -13.30 -15.58
C PRO A 20 1.61 -14.03 -14.28
N VAL A 21 0.36 -14.53 -14.21
CA VAL A 21 -0.13 -15.22 -12.99
C VAL A 21 0.75 -16.42 -12.64
N GLY A 22 1.26 -17.13 -13.65
CA GLY A 22 2.17 -18.28 -13.45
C GLY A 22 3.50 -17.91 -12.80
N ASP A 23 3.93 -16.66 -12.87
CA ASP A 23 5.22 -16.20 -12.34
C ASP A 23 5.12 -15.74 -10.87
N LEU A 24 3.91 -15.62 -10.32
CA LEU A 24 3.67 -15.11 -8.97
C LEU A 24 4.50 -15.87 -7.91
N VAL A 25 4.44 -17.19 -7.91
CA VAL A 25 5.14 -18.03 -6.91
C VAL A 25 6.65 -17.86 -7.05
N GLY A 26 7.19 -17.94 -8.26
CA GLY A 26 8.62 -17.76 -8.50
C GLY A 26 9.12 -16.39 -8.07
N TYR A 27 8.32 -15.34 -8.33
CA TYR A 27 8.64 -13.96 -7.93
C TYR A 27 8.76 -13.81 -6.40
N VAL A 28 7.77 -14.30 -5.65
CA VAL A 28 7.77 -14.11 -4.18
C VAL A 28 8.77 -15.01 -3.48
N GLN A 29 9.04 -16.23 -3.99
CA GLN A 29 10.10 -17.09 -3.49
C GLN A 29 11.48 -16.47 -3.71
N LYS A 30 11.69 -15.81 -4.85
CA LYS A 30 12.92 -15.06 -5.11
C LYS A 30 13.02 -13.85 -4.16
N ALA A 31 11.94 -13.10 -3.93
CA ALA A 31 11.94 -12.00 -2.97
C ALA A 31 12.32 -12.47 -1.57
N GLU A 32 11.76 -13.61 -1.11
CA GLU A 32 12.11 -14.25 0.15
C GLU A 32 13.60 -14.65 0.23
N GLN A 33 14.12 -15.30 -0.80
CA GLN A 33 15.54 -15.70 -0.89
C GLN A 33 16.49 -14.51 -0.88
N LEU A 34 16.08 -13.39 -1.45
CA LEU A 34 16.85 -12.14 -1.47
C LEU A 34 16.82 -11.39 -0.12
N GLY A 35 15.95 -11.79 0.82
CA GLY A 35 15.87 -11.26 2.17
C GLY A 35 14.85 -10.13 2.36
N PHE A 36 13.89 -9.96 1.44
CA PHE A 36 12.76 -9.06 1.70
C PHE A 36 11.94 -9.59 2.88
N ALA A 37 11.60 -8.69 3.80
CA ALA A 37 10.77 -9.05 4.95
C ALA A 37 9.29 -9.24 4.57
N GLU A 38 8.84 -8.53 3.53
CA GLU A 38 7.44 -8.44 3.16
C GLU A 38 7.22 -8.47 1.65
N ALA A 39 6.15 -9.15 1.23
CA ALA A 39 5.56 -8.99 -0.11
C ALA A 39 4.17 -8.36 0.02
N TRP A 40 3.91 -7.35 -0.78
CA TRP A 40 2.63 -6.66 -0.80
C TRP A 40 1.90 -6.92 -2.11
N VAL A 41 0.57 -7.10 -2.04
CA VAL A 41 -0.30 -7.28 -3.19
C VAL A 41 -1.36 -6.20 -3.23
N ALA A 42 -1.68 -5.70 -4.43
CA ALA A 42 -2.78 -4.78 -4.66
C ALA A 42 -3.99 -5.52 -5.27
N GLU A 43 -5.19 -4.99 -5.03
CA GLU A 43 -6.40 -5.39 -5.74
C GLU A 43 -6.84 -4.26 -6.66
N ASP A 44 -6.10 -4.12 -7.75
CA ASP A 44 -6.43 -3.19 -8.81
C ASP A 44 -7.46 -3.83 -9.75
N CYS A 45 -8.61 -3.18 -9.89
CA CYS A 45 -9.64 -3.64 -10.82
C CYS A 45 -9.20 -3.40 -12.28
N PHE A 46 -9.19 -4.35 -13.16
CA PHE A 46 -9.72 -5.71 -12.99
C PHE A 46 -8.58 -6.72 -13.25
N LEU A 47 -7.51 -6.62 -12.48
CA LEU A 47 -6.32 -7.47 -12.64
C LEU A 47 -6.45 -8.74 -11.79
N ARG A 48 -5.99 -8.73 -10.55
CA ARG A 48 -5.96 -9.92 -9.69
C ARG A 48 -6.55 -9.64 -8.32
N GLY A 49 -7.32 -10.58 -7.77
CA GLY A 49 -7.87 -10.47 -6.42
C GLY A 49 -6.77 -10.62 -5.34
N ALA A 50 -6.75 -9.70 -4.37
CA ALA A 50 -5.71 -9.68 -3.34
C ALA A 50 -5.76 -10.91 -2.44
N VAL A 51 -6.94 -11.40 -2.08
CA VAL A 51 -7.11 -12.58 -1.19
C VAL A 51 -6.51 -13.83 -1.82
N ALA A 52 -6.77 -14.07 -3.14
CA ALA A 52 -6.21 -15.20 -3.85
C ALA A 52 -4.68 -15.11 -3.98
N GLN A 53 -4.15 -13.92 -4.26
CA GLN A 53 -2.71 -13.69 -4.28
C GLN A 53 -2.09 -13.94 -2.90
N ALA A 54 -2.65 -13.36 -1.84
CA ALA A 54 -2.17 -13.53 -0.47
C ALA A 54 -2.17 -15.00 -0.04
N ALA A 55 -3.23 -15.76 -0.34
CA ALA A 55 -3.31 -17.19 -0.06
C ALA A 55 -2.18 -17.98 -0.75
N THR A 56 -1.94 -17.68 -2.03
CA THR A 56 -0.88 -18.33 -2.82
C THR A 56 0.50 -18.01 -2.25
N ILE A 57 0.77 -16.76 -1.93
CA ILE A 57 2.06 -16.32 -1.40
C ILE A 57 2.32 -16.94 -0.03
N LEU A 58 1.36 -16.86 0.88
CA LEU A 58 1.47 -17.42 2.22
C LEU A 58 1.74 -18.93 2.20
N ALA A 59 1.09 -19.66 1.29
CA ALA A 59 1.27 -21.10 1.13
C ALA A 59 2.61 -21.50 0.46
N SER A 60 3.21 -20.60 -0.33
CA SER A 60 4.44 -20.88 -1.09
C SER A 60 5.72 -20.32 -0.48
N THR A 61 5.61 -19.58 0.63
CA THR A 61 6.73 -18.94 1.36
C THR A 61 6.64 -19.26 2.85
N SER A 62 7.73 -19.11 3.62
CA SER A 62 7.74 -19.44 5.05
C SER A 62 7.91 -18.24 5.98
N PRO A 63 8.98 -17.43 5.93
CA PRO A 63 9.09 -16.26 6.79
C PRO A 63 8.43 -15.00 6.21
N LEU A 64 8.17 -14.95 4.89
CA LEU A 64 7.71 -13.74 4.22
C LEU A 64 6.35 -13.27 4.75
N HIS A 65 6.27 -12.05 5.26
CA HIS A 65 5.02 -11.42 5.64
C HIS A 65 4.26 -10.93 4.42
N VAL A 66 2.93 -11.05 4.41
CA VAL A 66 2.10 -10.65 3.27
C VAL A 66 1.19 -9.48 3.64
N GLY A 67 1.31 -8.38 2.91
CA GLY A 67 0.41 -7.24 3.02
C GLY A 67 -0.59 -7.18 1.86
N MET A 68 -1.86 -7.01 2.16
CA MET A 68 -2.87 -6.64 1.17
C MET A 68 -3.01 -5.10 1.15
N GLY A 69 -2.52 -4.45 0.14
CA GLY A 69 -2.53 -2.98 0.07
C GLY A 69 -3.08 -2.45 -1.24
N ILE A 70 -4.38 -2.39 -1.40
CA ILE A 70 -5.51 -2.58 -0.48
C ILE A 70 -6.59 -3.48 -1.09
N ILE A 71 -7.54 -3.96 -0.27
CA ILE A 71 -8.83 -4.43 -0.76
C ILE A 71 -9.83 -3.27 -0.72
N PRO A 72 -10.62 -3.02 -1.80
CA PRO A 72 -11.65 -1.98 -1.77
C PRO A 72 -12.82 -2.38 -0.85
N ALA A 73 -13.20 -1.50 0.08
CA ALA A 73 -14.33 -1.75 0.99
C ALA A 73 -15.66 -2.01 0.25
N ALA A 74 -15.81 -1.46 -0.95
CA ALA A 74 -17.01 -1.62 -1.76
C ALA A 74 -17.06 -2.94 -2.56
N ALA A 75 -15.93 -3.67 -2.67
CA ALA A 75 -15.83 -4.83 -3.55
C ALA A 75 -16.53 -6.08 -2.98
N ARG A 76 -16.64 -6.21 -1.66
CA ARG A 76 -17.23 -7.38 -1.02
C ARG A 76 -17.87 -7.08 0.32
N ASN A 77 -18.86 -7.91 0.72
CA ASN A 77 -19.48 -7.81 2.05
C ASN A 77 -18.44 -8.08 3.14
N VAL A 78 -18.49 -7.30 4.23
CA VAL A 78 -17.50 -7.36 5.32
C VAL A 78 -17.49 -8.70 6.05
N ALA A 79 -18.65 -9.40 6.18
CA ALA A 79 -18.71 -10.71 6.82
C ALA A 79 -17.97 -11.77 6.01
N PHE A 80 -18.13 -11.76 4.68
CA PHE A 80 -17.40 -12.69 3.80
C PHE A 80 -15.90 -12.37 3.76
N ALA A 81 -15.53 -11.09 3.71
CA ALA A 81 -14.13 -10.69 3.82
C ALA A 81 -13.51 -11.12 5.17
N ALA A 82 -14.25 -11.01 6.28
CA ALA A 82 -13.80 -11.47 7.58
C ALA A 82 -13.54 -12.98 7.59
N MET A 83 -14.40 -13.79 6.93
CA MET A 83 -14.20 -15.25 6.80
C MET A 83 -12.93 -15.57 6.02
N GLU A 84 -12.70 -14.93 4.87
CA GLU A 84 -11.51 -15.11 4.04
C GLU A 84 -10.23 -14.75 4.82
N ILE A 85 -10.22 -13.58 5.46
CA ILE A 85 -9.09 -13.08 6.23
C ILE A 85 -8.81 -13.96 7.46
N ALA A 86 -9.85 -14.37 8.19
CA ALA A 86 -9.72 -15.24 9.36
C ALA A 86 -9.13 -16.61 8.98
N THR A 87 -9.51 -17.14 7.81
CA THR A 87 -8.96 -18.39 7.29
C THR A 87 -7.46 -18.25 7.01
N LEU A 88 -7.05 -17.19 6.31
CA LEU A 88 -5.63 -16.93 6.02
C LEU A 88 -4.81 -16.73 7.30
N ALA A 89 -5.31 -15.91 8.23
CA ALA A 89 -4.65 -15.65 9.50
C ALA A 89 -4.57 -16.88 10.41
N GLY A 90 -5.57 -17.77 10.35
CA GLY A 90 -5.57 -19.03 11.07
C GLY A 90 -4.57 -20.05 10.52
N LEU A 91 -4.42 -20.11 9.19
CA LEU A 91 -3.45 -20.99 8.52
C LEU A 91 -2.01 -20.47 8.63
N HIS A 92 -1.84 -19.13 8.68
CA HIS A 92 -0.54 -18.46 8.65
C HIS A 92 -0.45 -17.38 9.76
N PRO A 93 -0.45 -17.76 11.05
CA PRO A 93 -0.48 -16.81 12.16
C PRO A 93 0.69 -15.83 12.13
N GLY A 94 0.39 -14.52 12.29
CA GLY A 94 1.39 -13.46 12.35
C GLY A 94 2.06 -13.11 11.02
N ARG A 95 1.51 -13.54 9.88
CA ARG A 95 2.11 -13.31 8.56
C ARG A 95 1.24 -12.48 7.62
N LEU A 96 0.19 -11.82 8.13
CA LEU A 96 -0.77 -11.12 7.29
C LEU A 96 -1.07 -9.71 7.82
N THR A 97 -0.97 -8.70 6.97
CA THR A 97 -1.53 -7.35 7.19
C THR A 97 -2.65 -7.07 6.20
N VAL A 98 -3.77 -6.54 6.69
CA VAL A 98 -4.96 -6.29 5.89
C VAL A 98 -5.18 -4.80 5.68
N GLY A 99 -4.95 -4.32 4.47
CA GLY A 99 -5.30 -2.96 4.06
C GLY A 99 -6.68 -2.89 3.46
N VAL A 100 -7.51 -1.97 3.96
CA VAL A 100 -8.84 -1.66 3.41
C VAL A 100 -8.87 -0.21 2.96
N GLY A 101 -9.32 0.04 1.74
CA GLY A 101 -9.35 1.40 1.19
C GLY A 101 -10.65 1.73 0.47
N HIS A 102 -10.69 2.95 -0.07
CA HIS A 102 -11.86 3.40 -0.85
C HIS A 102 -11.99 2.68 -2.18
N GLY A 103 -10.89 2.21 -2.77
CA GLY A 103 -10.81 1.84 -4.19
C GLY A 103 -10.82 3.08 -5.10
N MET A 104 -10.53 2.87 -6.38
CA MET A 104 -10.55 3.95 -7.37
C MET A 104 -11.99 4.20 -7.86
N PRO A 105 -12.46 5.47 -7.83
CA PRO A 105 -13.85 5.80 -8.16
C PRO A 105 -14.29 5.28 -9.52
N GLY A 106 -13.47 5.46 -10.56
CA GLY A 106 -13.79 5.02 -11.92
C GLY A 106 -13.97 3.50 -12.05
N TRP A 107 -13.17 2.70 -11.34
CA TRP A 107 -13.32 1.25 -11.35
C TRP A 107 -14.58 0.79 -10.59
N LEU A 108 -14.89 1.47 -9.50
CA LEU A 108 -16.12 1.18 -8.74
C LEU A 108 -17.37 1.57 -9.52
N ASP A 109 -17.33 2.64 -10.32
CA ASP A 109 -18.40 2.99 -11.25
C ASP A 109 -18.60 1.90 -12.30
N GLN A 110 -17.52 1.41 -12.92
CA GLN A 110 -17.57 0.31 -13.90
C GLN A 110 -18.16 -0.98 -13.31
N ALA A 111 -17.85 -1.26 -12.02
CA ALA A 111 -18.36 -2.43 -11.32
C ALA A 111 -19.76 -2.24 -10.73
N GLY A 112 -20.37 -1.05 -10.84
CA GLY A 112 -21.66 -0.73 -10.20
C GLY A 112 -21.60 -0.75 -8.67
N ALA A 113 -20.42 -0.58 -8.08
CA ALA A 113 -20.18 -0.71 -6.64
C ALA A 113 -19.84 0.61 -5.94
N ARG A 114 -19.89 1.74 -6.64
CA ARG A 114 -19.51 3.05 -6.07
C ARG A 114 -20.48 3.49 -4.97
N PRO A 115 -20.01 3.70 -3.73
CA PRO A 115 -20.85 4.20 -2.65
C PRO A 115 -21.04 5.72 -2.76
N SER A 116 -22.20 6.21 -2.37
CA SER A 116 -22.48 7.66 -2.31
C SER A 116 -21.67 8.39 -1.23
N SER A 117 -21.13 7.67 -0.23
CA SER A 117 -20.21 8.19 0.79
C SER A 117 -19.08 7.19 1.08
N PRO A 118 -17.97 7.25 0.32
CA PRO A 118 -16.85 6.33 0.51
C PRO A 118 -16.26 6.36 1.92
N LEU A 119 -16.21 7.56 2.54
CA LEU A 119 -15.67 7.72 3.89
C LEU A 119 -16.57 7.03 4.95
N THR A 120 -17.88 7.11 4.81
CA THR A 120 -18.82 6.41 5.70
C THR A 120 -18.69 4.90 5.55
N LEU A 121 -18.64 4.40 4.30
CA LEU A 121 -18.44 2.98 4.05
C LEU A 121 -17.13 2.48 4.67
N LEU A 122 -16.02 3.17 4.45
CA LEU A 122 -14.71 2.79 5.00
C LEU A 122 -14.75 2.71 6.54
N ASN A 123 -15.37 3.72 7.18
CA ASN A 123 -15.54 3.75 8.63
C ASN A 123 -16.33 2.54 9.15
N GLU A 124 -17.50 2.30 8.59
CA GLU A 124 -18.36 1.18 8.98
C GLU A 124 -17.68 -0.18 8.73
N TYR A 125 -17.04 -0.31 7.59
CA TYR A 125 -16.38 -1.54 7.16
C TYR A 125 -15.21 -1.94 8.08
N ILE A 126 -14.27 -1.01 8.32
CA ILE A 126 -13.10 -1.29 9.17
C ILE A 126 -13.54 -1.60 10.62
N GLN A 127 -14.49 -0.88 11.17
CA GLN A 127 -14.98 -1.15 12.52
C GLN A 127 -15.64 -2.54 12.61
N ALA A 128 -16.50 -2.90 11.66
CA ALA A 128 -17.14 -4.20 11.62
C ALA A 128 -16.13 -5.33 11.42
N LEU A 129 -15.19 -5.16 10.48
CA LEU A 129 -14.15 -6.14 10.17
C LEU A 129 -13.30 -6.45 11.42
N ARG A 130 -12.81 -5.42 12.10
CA ARG A 130 -11.98 -5.60 13.30
C ARG A 130 -12.72 -6.34 14.42
N ARG A 131 -13.99 -5.99 14.65
CA ARG A 131 -14.83 -6.69 15.65
C ARG A 131 -15.06 -8.16 15.32
N LEU A 132 -15.29 -8.47 14.04
CA LEU A 132 -15.45 -9.85 13.58
C LEU A 132 -14.14 -10.64 13.74
N LEU A 133 -13.00 -10.08 13.34
CA LEU A 133 -11.68 -10.72 13.48
C LEU A 133 -11.28 -10.91 14.96
N ASP A 134 -11.71 -10.01 15.85
CA ASP A 134 -11.57 -10.18 17.32
C ASP A 134 -12.52 -11.27 17.88
N GLY A 135 -13.32 -11.97 17.06
CA GLY A 135 -14.24 -13.05 17.46
C GLY A 135 -15.52 -12.57 18.10
N GLN A 136 -15.82 -11.28 18.05
CA GLN A 136 -17.04 -10.71 18.65
C GLN A 136 -18.27 -11.11 17.83
N ARG A 137 -19.42 -11.28 18.53
CA ARG A 137 -20.74 -11.28 17.91
C ARG A 137 -21.11 -9.84 17.55
N VAL A 138 -21.37 -9.59 16.27
CA VAL A 138 -21.55 -8.23 15.74
C VAL A 138 -22.96 -8.00 15.26
N ASP A 139 -23.63 -7.05 15.89
CA ASP A 139 -24.80 -6.35 15.36
C ASP A 139 -24.33 -4.96 14.91
N TYR A 140 -24.63 -4.59 13.66
CA TYR A 140 -24.23 -3.33 13.06
C TYR A 140 -25.36 -2.78 12.16
N ALA A 141 -25.88 -1.61 12.48
CA ALA A 141 -26.98 -0.97 11.75
C ALA A 141 -26.49 0.33 11.08
N GLY A 142 -25.48 0.21 10.18
CA GLY A 142 -24.93 1.32 9.44
C GLY A 142 -25.70 1.63 8.15
N ARG A 143 -25.21 2.62 7.44
CA ARG A 143 -25.74 2.99 6.11
C ARG A 143 -25.40 1.93 5.06
N TYR A 144 -24.19 1.41 5.09
CA TYR A 144 -23.62 0.46 4.14
C TYR A 144 -23.41 -0.92 4.73
N VAL A 145 -22.97 -0.99 5.99
CA VAL A 145 -22.75 -2.25 6.70
C VAL A 145 -23.96 -2.54 7.57
N ARG A 146 -24.60 -3.69 7.33
CA ARG A 146 -25.72 -4.19 8.15
C ARG A 146 -25.47 -5.64 8.49
N LEU A 147 -25.28 -5.91 9.78
CA LEU A 147 -25.05 -7.25 10.33
C LEU A 147 -26.03 -7.49 11.46
N SER A 148 -26.55 -8.71 11.57
CA SER A 148 -27.45 -9.13 12.66
C SER A 148 -26.88 -10.39 13.29
N GLY A 149 -26.26 -10.25 14.46
CA GLY A 149 -25.72 -11.34 15.25
C GLY A 149 -24.62 -12.15 14.56
N VAL A 150 -23.86 -11.55 13.62
CA VAL A 150 -22.80 -12.24 12.88
C VAL A 150 -21.59 -12.47 13.78
N GLN A 151 -21.09 -13.69 13.80
CA GLN A 151 -19.89 -14.09 14.53
C GLN A 151 -19.11 -15.13 13.72
N LEU A 152 -17.80 -15.00 13.68
CA LEU A 152 -16.94 -16.02 13.08
C LEU A 152 -16.90 -17.27 13.96
N ALA A 153 -17.15 -18.44 13.39
CA ALA A 153 -17.02 -19.71 14.11
C ALA A 153 -15.56 -20.00 14.49
N HIS A 154 -14.64 -19.53 13.67
CA HIS A 154 -13.19 -19.71 13.85
C HIS A 154 -12.47 -18.37 13.68
N ALA A 155 -12.50 -17.54 14.73
CA ALA A 155 -11.71 -16.33 14.78
C ALA A 155 -10.20 -16.67 14.93
N PRO A 156 -9.29 -15.90 14.29
CA PRO A 156 -7.87 -16.18 14.37
C PRO A 156 -7.32 -15.93 15.77
N THR A 157 -6.41 -16.80 16.24
CA THR A 157 -5.73 -16.62 17.54
C THR A 157 -4.76 -15.44 17.53
N VAL A 158 -4.08 -15.22 16.39
CA VAL A 158 -3.28 -14.03 16.11
C VAL A 158 -4.07 -13.18 15.13
N VAL A 159 -4.66 -12.11 15.62
CA VAL A 159 -5.51 -11.22 14.82
C VAL A 159 -4.63 -10.34 13.93
N PRO A 160 -4.78 -10.39 12.60
CA PRO A 160 -4.01 -9.57 11.70
C PRO A 160 -4.37 -8.09 11.88
N PRO A 161 -3.40 -7.16 11.80
CA PRO A 161 -3.68 -5.74 11.86
C PRO A 161 -4.49 -5.28 10.64
N VAL A 162 -5.45 -4.39 10.88
CA VAL A 162 -6.27 -3.79 9.82
C VAL A 162 -5.86 -2.34 9.64
N PHE A 163 -5.34 -2.03 8.44
CA PHE A 163 -4.88 -0.71 8.04
C PHE A 163 -5.86 -0.05 7.09
N ALA A 164 -5.88 1.29 7.07
CA ALA A 164 -6.67 2.06 6.13
C ALA A 164 -5.81 2.58 4.97
N GLY A 165 -6.16 2.24 3.74
CA GLY A 165 -5.52 2.81 2.54
C GLY A 165 -6.18 4.14 2.17
N VAL A 166 -5.54 5.25 2.54
CA VAL A 166 -6.12 6.60 2.42
C VAL A 166 -5.04 7.66 2.19
N ARG A 167 -5.43 8.83 1.66
CA ARG A 167 -4.49 9.93 1.36
C ARG A 167 -4.96 11.32 1.76
N GLY A 168 -6.27 11.59 1.77
CA GLY A 168 -6.79 12.92 2.06
C GLY A 168 -6.92 13.19 3.56
N GLN A 169 -6.86 14.46 3.98
CA GLN A 169 -6.86 14.86 5.40
C GLN A 169 -8.00 14.25 6.23
N ARG A 170 -9.24 14.25 5.69
CA ARG A 170 -10.41 13.69 6.40
C ARG A 170 -10.27 12.18 6.61
N SER A 171 -9.78 11.49 5.59
CA SER A 171 -9.58 10.03 5.63
C SER A 171 -8.40 9.65 6.54
N LEU A 172 -7.33 10.46 6.57
CA LEU A 172 -6.19 10.28 7.50
C LEU A 172 -6.62 10.42 8.96
N ARG A 173 -7.43 11.46 9.27
CA ARG A 173 -8.01 11.63 10.63
C ARG A 173 -8.92 10.47 11.01
N LEU A 174 -9.67 9.93 10.06
CA LEU A 174 -10.48 8.75 10.28
C LEU A 174 -9.61 7.53 10.55
N SER A 175 -8.59 7.29 9.73
CA SER A 175 -7.65 6.19 9.89
C SER A 175 -7.06 6.14 11.29
N GLY A 176 -6.57 7.26 11.81
CA GLY A 176 -6.03 7.36 13.17
C GLY A 176 -7.01 6.96 14.28
N LYS A 177 -8.33 6.97 14.01
CA LYS A 177 -9.36 6.60 14.98
C LYS A 177 -9.80 5.14 14.90
N ILE A 178 -9.80 4.55 13.70
CA ILE A 178 -10.46 3.25 13.44
C ILE A 178 -9.51 2.13 13.05
N ALA A 179 -8.30 2.45 12.57
CA ALA A 179 -7.34 1.48 12.07
C ALA A 179 -6.09 1.41 12.96
N GLN A 180 -5.30 0.34 12.82
CA GLN A 180 -4.01 0.19 13.49
C GLN A 180 -2.86 0.80 12.67
N GLY A 181 -3.10 1.10 11.39
CA GLY A 181 -2.13 1.73 10.51
C GLY A 181 -2.78 2.37 9.30
N THR A 182 -1.95 3.08 8.54
CA THR A 182 -2.33 3.74 7.28
C THR A 182 -1.40 3.28 6.16
N ILE A 183 -1.99 2.92 5.02
CA ILE A 183 -1.25 2.64 3.79
C ILE A 183 -1.36 3.86 2.89
N LEU A 184 -0.20 4.38 2.49
CA LEU A 184 -0.05 5.53 1.61
C LEU A 184 0.43 5.04 0.25
N ALA A 185 -0.33 5.36 -0.79
CA ALA A 185 0.09 5.08 -2.17
C ALA A 185 1.31 5.95 -2.56
N GLU A 186 2.06 5.51 -3.54
CA GLU A 186 3.19 6.24 -4.11
C GLU A 186 2.77 7.50 -4.89
N PRO A 187 3.60 8.54 -4.90
CA PRO A 187 4.86 8.71 -4.18
C PRO A 187 4.65 9.17 -2.73
N VAL A 188 5.42 8.66 -1.80
CA VAL A 188 5.46 9.14 -0.41
C VAL A 188 6.79 9.84 -0.14
N THR A 189 6.74 11.07 0.35
CA THR A 189 7.92 11.86 0.68
C THR A 189 8.02 12.12 2.18
N PRO A 190 9.19 12.47 2.74
CA PRO A 190 9.35 12.88 4.13
C PRO A 190 8.42 14.02 4.56
N GLU A 191 8.18 14.99 3.66
CA GLU A 191 7.29 16.11 3.91
C GLU A 191 5.83 15.65 4.04
N TYR A 192 5.40 14.76 3.15
CA TYR A 192 4.06 14.20 3.22
C TYR A 192 3.87 13.34 4.47
N LEU A 193 4.85 12.51 4.85
CA LEU A 193 4.84 11.73 6.10
C LEU A 193 4.65 12.64 7.32
N SER A 194 5.31 13.78 7.34
CA SER A 194 5.17 14.76 8.44
C SER A 194 3.74 15.32 8.54
N VAL A 195 3.07 15.53 7.42
CA VAL A 195 1.65 15.95 7.39
C VAL A 195 0.74 14.79 7.80
N VAL A 196 1.00 13.59 7.30
CA VAL A 196 0.23 12.38 7.63
C VAL A 196 0.25 12.11 9.13
N ALA A 197 1.43 12.13 9.76
CA ALA A 197 1.58 11.91 11.20
C ALA A 197 0.75 12.91 12.03
N LYS A 198 0.77 14.19 11.65
CA LYS A 198 -0.05 15.24 12.28
C LYS A 198 -1.55 15.01 12.14
N GLN A 199 -2.01 14.51 10.99
CA GLN A 199 -3.43 14.24 10.75
C GLN A 199 -3.93 12.99 11.47
N ILE A 200 -3.12 11.95 11.53
CA ILE A 200 -3.41 10.69 12.24
C ILE A 200 -3.47 10.93 13.75
N ASN A 201 -2.51 11.68 14.30
CA ASN A 201 -2.42 12.07 15.71
C ASN A 201 -2.54 10.87 16.67
N SER A 202 -1.77 9.81 16.43
CA SER A 202 -1.70 8.60 17.26
C SER A 202 -0.26 8.08 17.27
N ALA A 203 0.31 7.86 18.46
CA ALA A 203 1.71 7.49 18.64
C ALA A 203 2.01 6.05 18.15
N ASP A 204 1.06 5.12 18.37
CA ASP A 204 1.26 3.69 18.06
C ASP A 204 0.76 3.32 16.65
N HIS A 205 0.44 4.31 15.82
CA HIS A 205 -0.13 4.09 14.49
C HIS A 205 0.96 3.78 13.47
N GLN A 206 0.87 2.63 12.83
CA GLN A 206 1.83 2.23 11.79
C GLN A 206 1.58 2.94 10.47
N ILE A 207 2.64 3.27 9.74
CA ILE A 207 2.55 3.90 8.42
C ILE A 207 3.31 3.06 7.40
N VAL A 208 2.60 2.59 6.40
CA VAL A 208 3.14 1.90 5.22
C VAL A 208 3.27 2.92 4.09
N ALA A 209 4.49 3.14 3.61
CA ALA A 209 4.81 4.08 2.55
C ALA A 209 5.18 3.34 1.26
N TYR A 210 4.32 3.41 0.24
CA TYR A 210 4.64 2.90 -1.09
C TYR A 210 5.48 3.91 -1.86
N ASN A 211 6.50 3.42 -2.56
CA ASN A 211 7.32 4.26 -3.45
C ASN A 211 7.75 3.50 -4.69
N PHE A 212 7.65 4.13 -5.85
CA PHE A 212 8.31 3.67 -7.06
C PHE A 212 9.80 3.55 -6.82
N ALA A 213 10.39 2.45 -7.26
CA ALA A 213 11.79 2.16 -7.00
C ALA A 213 12.54 1.64 -8.23
N SER A 214 13.71 2.20 -8.47
CA SER A 214 14.66 1.71 -9.47
C SER A 214 16.08 1.98 -9.00
N VAL A 215 16.91 0.93 -8.95
CA VAL A 215 18.31 1.02 -8.50
C VAL A 215 19.21 0.56 -9.64
N ASP A 216 20.21 1.36 -9.97
CA ASP A 216 21.23 1.07 -10.98
C ASP A 216 22.54 1.75 -10.57
N ASP A 217 23.68 1.24 -11.00
CA ASP A 217 24.98 1.88 -10.75
C ASP A 217 25.09 3.22 -11.47
N ASP A 218 24.41 3.36 -12.61
CA ASP A 218 24.19 4.65 -13.28
C ASP A 218 22.86 5.27 -12.80
N PRO A 219 22.90 6.36 -12.01
CA PRO A 219 21.69 7.05 -11.57
C PRO A 219 20.80 7.58 -12.69
N ALA A 220 21.35 7.87 -13.86
CA ALA A 220 20.55 8.34 -15.00
C ALA A 220 19.66 7.21 -15.55
N VAL A 221 20.18 6.00 -15.61
CA VAL A 221 19.41 4.80 -15.99
C VAL A 221 18.30 4.53 -15.00
N ALA A 222 18.57 4.61 -13.68
CA ALA A 222 17.57 4.45 -12.66
C ALA A 222 16.42 5.47 -12.79
N ARG A 223 16.74 6.76 -12.96
CA ARG A 223 15.75 7.83 -13.17
C ARG A 223 14.95 7.63 -14.45
N PHE A 224 15.60 7.26 -15.54
CA PHE A 224 14.91 6.99 -16.81
C PHE A 224 13.84 5.94 -16.66
N ARG A 225 14.12 4.83 -15.96
CA ARG A 225 13.16 3.75 -15.73
C ARG A 225 11.95 4.20 -14.91
N VAL A 226 12.16 4.92 -13.80
CA VAL A 226 11.08 5.27 -12.87
C VAL A 226 10.22 6.44 -13.36
N ARG A 227 10.73 7.25 -14.26
CA ARG A 227 10.14 8.53 -14.66
C ARG A 227 8.69 8.40 -15.14
N HIS A 228 8.38 7.42 -15.98
CA HIS A 228 7.03 7.25 -16.52
C HIS A 228 6.00 6.89 -15.43
N ALA A 229 6.41 6.17 -14.39
CA ALA A 229 5.53 5.82 -13.28
C ALA A 229 5.15 7.05 -12.43
N LEU A 230 5.98 8.08 -12.43
CA LEU A 230 5.73 9.34 -11.74
C LEU A 230 4.67 10.23 -12.42
N ALA A 231 4.09 9.80 -13.54
CA ALA A 231 2.95 10.48 -14.17
C ALA A 231 1.79 10.71 -13.19
N VAL A 232 1.60 9.82 -12.24
CA VAL A 232 0.57 9.91 -11.18
C VAL A 232 0.70 11.17 -10.33
N ALA A 233 1.91 11.72 -10.15
CA ALA A 233 2.13 12.95 -9.40
C ALA A 233 1.45 14.19 -10.01
N GLY A 234 1.09 14.12 -11.30
CA GLY A 234 0.31 15.14 -11.99
C GLY A 234 -1.21 14.95 -11.92
N GLU A 235 -1.70 13.87 -11.34
CA GLU A 235 -3.12 13.56 -11.29
C GLU A 235 -3.80 14.19 -10.06
N PRO A 236 -5.07 14.67 -10.18
CA PRO A 236 -5.77 15.36 -9.09
C PRO A 236 -5.86 14.56 -7.79
N ASP A 237 -6.03 13.25 -7.88
CA ASP A 237 -6.14 12.36 -6.71
C ASP A 237 -4.84 12.29 -5.90
N TRP A 238 -3.68 12.61 -6.50
CA TRP A 238 -2.37 12.64 -5.85
C TRP A 238 -1.98 14.02 -5.31
N GLN A 239 -2.79 15.03 -5.55
CA GLN A 239 -2.54 16.38 -5.04
C GLN A 239 -2.18 16.44 -3.55
N PRO A 240 -2.80 15.67 -2.62
CA PRO A 240 -2.40 15.67 -1.22
C PRO A 240 -0.93 15.25 -0.97
N HIS A 241 -0.36 14.40 -1.83
CA HIS A 241 1.01 13.92 -1.70
C HIS A 241 2.04 14.99 -2.11
N VAL A 242 1.72 15.75 -3.14
CA VAL A 242 2.65 16.70 -3.78
C VAL A 242 2.47 18.13 -3.34
N ALA A 243 1.30 18.51 -2.80
CA ALA A 243 1.01 19.87 -2.38
C ALA A 243 1.90 20.41 -1.25
N VAL A 244 2.59 19.51 -0.56
CA VAL A 244 3.47 19.83 0.57
C VAL A 244 4.93 20.05 0.16
N LEU A 245 5.24 19.83 -1.13
CA LEU A 245 6.58 19.98 -1.67
C LEU A 245 6.90 21.43 -1.98
N GLU A 246 8.16 21.81 -1.82
CA GLU A 246 8.63 23.15 -2.12
C GLU A 246 8.41 23.58 -3.60
N PHE A 247 8.41 22.57 -4.51
CA PHE A 247 8.17 22.76 -5.94
C PHE A 247 6.72 22.42 -6.38
N ALA A 248 5.76 22.41 -5.45
CA ALA A 248 4.37 22.04 -5.75
C ALA A 248 3.71 22.95 -6.79
N ALA A 249 4.00 24.25 -6.74
CA ALA A 249 3.45 25.23 -7.68
C ALA A 249 4.00 24.99 -9.11
N GLU A 250 5.30 24.78 -9.23
CA GLU A 250 6.00 24.51 -10.49
C GLU A 250 5.57 23.16 -11.06
N LEU A 251 5.37 22.13 -10.21
CA LEU A 251 4.84 20.84 -10.61
C LEU A 251 3.44 20.96 -11.22
N ALA A 252 2.57 21.72 -10.59
CA ALA A 252 1.22 21.98 -11.08
C ALA A 252 1.24 22.79 -12.40
N GLU A 253 2.15 23.73 -12.53
CA GLU A 253 2.35 24.49 -13.78
C GLU A 253 2.85 23.59 -14.90
N LEU A 254 3.87 22.76 -14.63
CA LEU A 254 4.40 21.80 -15.61
C LEU A 254 3.28 20.88 -16.10
N ARG A 255 2.42 20.39 -15.20
CA ARG A 255 1.28 19.52 -15.58
C ARG A 255 0.28 20.24 -16.48
N ARG A 256 -0.02 21.51 -16.22
CA ARG A 256 -0.93 22.32 -17.06
C ARG A 256 -0.36 22.58 -18.45
N ASN A 257 0.96 22.76 -18.53
CA ASN A 257 1.67 23.11 -19.78
C ASN A 257 1.98 21.88 -20.64
N THR A 258 1.74 20.67 -20.15
CA THR A 258 1.96 19.42 -20.89
C THR A 258 0.64 18.83 -21.38
N GLY A 259 0.60 18.39 -22.63
CA GLY A 259 -0.61 17.89 -23.27
C GLY A 259 -1.06 16.49 -22.83
N SER A 260 -0.20 15.75 -22.09
CA SER A 260 -0.50 14.39 -21.61
C SER A 260 0.29 14.06 -20.35
N SER A 261 -0.20 13.05 -19.59
CA SER A 261 0.52 12.53 -18.42
C SER A 261 1.89 11.96 -18.78
N ALA A 262 2.05 11.38 -19.97
CA ALA A 262 3.34 10.89 -20.45
C ALA A 262 4.31 12.04 -20.73
N ALA A 263 3.86 13.13 -21.39
CA ALA A 263 4.66 14.33 -21.60
C ALA A 263 5.05 15.01 -20.29
N PHE A 264 4.14 15.08 -19.33
CA PHE A 264 4.42 15.57 -17.99
C PHE A 264 5.52 14.75 -17.32
N ALA A 265 5.40 13.44 -17.29
CA ALA A 265 6.39 12.54 -16.68
C ALA A 265 7.77 12.70 -17.35
N ALA A 266 7.82 12.79 -18.67
CA ALA A 266 9.06 12.98 -19.42
C ALA A 266 9.75 14.33 -19.11
N ALA A 267 8.99 15.36 -18.82
CA ALA A 267 9.48 16.72 -18.54
C ALA A 267 9.88 16.94 -17.06
N LEU A 268 9.65 15.99 -16.15
CA LEU A 268 10.05 16.11 -14.75
C LEU A 268 11.57 16.36 -14.64
N PRO A 269 12.05 17.37 -13.92
CA PRO A 269 13.47 17.54 -13.61
C PRO A 269 14.02 16.34 -12.82
N ASP A 270 15.26 15.96 -13.04
CA ASP A 270 15.91 14.86 -12.31
C ASP A 270 15.89 15.04 -10.80
N SER A 271 16.03 16.28 -10.32
CA SER A 271 15.94 16.62 -8.90
C SER A 271 14.56 16.29 -8.30
N TRP A 272 13.47 16.45 -9.08
CA TRP A 272 12.12 16.09 -8.62
C TRP A 272 11.90 14.56 -8.67
N VAL A 273 12.42 13.89 -9.68
CA VAL A 273 12.42 12.42 -9.75
C VAL A 273 13.10 11.84 -8.50
N ASP A 274 14.25 12.38 -8.12
CA ASP A 274 14.99 11.99 -6.92
C ASP A 274 14.25 12.23 -5.61
N ARG A 275 13.26 13.14 -5.58
CA ARG A 275 12.41 13.42 -4.41
C ARG A 275 11.17 12.55 -4.37
N LEU A 276 10.66 12.14 -5.52
CA LEU A 276 9.38 11.45 -5.67
C LEU A 276 9.52 9.92 -5.74
N ALA A 277 10.74 9.38 -5.77
CA ALA A 277 10.98 7.93 -5.89
C ALA A 277 12.21 7.48 -5.09
N VAL A 278 12.29 6.20 -4.81
CA VAL A 278 13.50 5.55 -4.30
C VAL A 278 14.36 5.18 -5.51
N VAL A 279 15.31 6.05 -5.87
CA VAL A 279 15.98 6.00 -7.17
C VAL A 279 17.45 6.40 -7.10
N GLY A 280 18.27 5.80 -7.95
CA GLY A 280 19.70 6.10 -8.12
C GLY A 280 20.57 4.89 -7.83
N ASN A 281 21.84 5.16 -7.45
CA ASN A 281 22.73 4.10 -7.01
C ASN A 281 22.31 3.58 -5.63
N PRO A 282 22.80 2.40 -5.19
CA PRO A 282 22.39 1.80 -3.92
C PRO A 282 22.58 2.68 -2.70
N GLU A 283 23.65 3.46 -2.64
CA GLU A 283 23.94 4.34 -1.50
C GLU A 283 22.88 5.44 -1.38
N ARG A 284 22.58 6.12 -2.50
CA ARG A 284 21.55 7.17 -2.54
C ARG A 284 20.17 6.62 -2.22
N ALA A 285 19.81 5.49 -2.80
CA ALA A 285 18.51 4.87 -2.55
C ALA A 285 18.34 4.43 -1.07
N ARG A 286 19.41 3.92 -0.42
CA ARG A 286 19.39 3.65 1.03
C ARG A 286 19.22 4.92 1.87
N GLN A 287 19.83 6.03 1.46
CA GLN A 287 19.64 7.33 2.15
C GLN A 287 18.18 7.79 2.05
N GLN A 288 17.53 7.62 0.91
CA GLN A 288 16.11 7.93 0.72
C GLN A 288 15.22 7.04 1.60
N LEU A 289 15.46 5.72 1.66
CA LEU A 289 14.75 4.81 2.57
C LEU A 289 14.92 5.23 4.03
N THR A 290 16.15 5.54 4.43
CA THR A 290 16.44 5.99 5.79
C THR A 290 15.70 7.29 6.11
N ALA A 291 15.58 8.20 5.15
CA ALA A 291 14.81 9.43 5.33
C ALA A 291 13.32 9.16 5.56
N LEU A 292 12.71 8.25 4.80
CA LEU A 292 11.31 7.84 5.00
C LEU A 292 11.10 7.25 6.40
N HIS A 293 11.97 6.34 6.84
CA HIS A 293 11.89 5.72 8.17
C HIS A 293 12.04 6.77 9.29
N ARG A 294 12.99 7.69 9.17
CA ARG A 294 13.19 8.78 10.15
C ARG A 294 11.97 9.71 10.25
N HIS A 295 11.16 9.81 9.20
CA HIS A 295 9.94 10.62 9.19
C HIS A 295 8.68 9.81 9.50
N GLY A 296 8.83 8.59 10.02
CA GLY A 296 7.75 7.82 10.62
C GLY A 296 7.15 6.72 9.76
N ALA A 297 7.74 6.37 8.61
CA ALA A 297 7.34 5.15 7.91
C ALA A 297 7.78 3.93 8.72
N SER A 298 6.83 3.12 9.18
CA SER A 298 7.09 1.82 9.85
C SER A 298 7.45 0.75 8.82
N HIS A 299 6.87 0.85 7.63
CA HIS A 299 7.09 -0.03 6.50
C HIS A 299 7.30 0.80 5.23
N THR A 300 8.27 0.43 4.42
CA THR A 300 8.44 0.98 3.08
C THR A 300 8.26 -0.12 2.06
N VAL A 301 7.30 0.04 1.16
CA VAL A 301 7.02 -0.91 0.08
C VAL A 301 7.60 -0.37 -1.21
N LEU A 302 8.59 -1.06 -1.75
CA LEU A 302 9.20 -0.71 -3.02
C LEU A 302 8.32 -1.23 -4.16
N THR A 303 7.84 -0.32 -5.00
CA THR A 303 7.12 -0.64 -6.25
C THR A 303 8.14 -0.73 -7.38
N PRO A 304 8.54 -1.94 -7.83
CA PRO A 304 9.59 -2.10 -8.81
C PRO A 304 9.18 -1.50 -10.15
N VAL A 305 10.03 -0.68 -10.74
CA VAL A 305 9.83 -0.13 -12.09
C VAL A 305 10.94 -0.63 -13.00
N SER A 306 10.65 -1.67 -13.75
CA SER A 306 11.57 -2.30 -14.71
C SER A 306 10.78 -3.09 -15.75
N PRO A 307 11.27 -3.21 -16.98
CA PRO A 307 10.72 -4.14 -17.96
C PRO A 307 10.82 -5.61 -17.54
N ASP A 308 11.84 -5.94 -16.72
CA ASP A 308 12.03 -7.26 -16.13
C ASP A 308 11.87 -7.21 -14.60
N PRO A 309 10.73 -7.68 -14.07
CA PRO A 309 10.46 -7.70 -12.63
C PRO A 309 11.45 -8.56 -11.83
N GLN A 310 12.01 -9.61 -12.42
CA GLN A 310 12.97 -10.49 -11.75
C GLN A 310 14.33 -9.78 -11.55
N SER A 311 14.83 -9.11 -12.56
CA SER A 311 16.05 -8.28 -12.45
C SER A 311 15.84 -7.09 -11.51
N ALA A 312 14.62 -6.54 -11.45
CA ALA A 312 14.30 -5.49 -10.50
C ALA A 312 14.47 -5.95 -9.05
N LEU A 313 14.04 -7.18 -8.70
CA LEU A 313 14.24 -7.73 -7.36
C LEU A 313 15.73 -7.78 -6.99
N ASP A 314 16.60 -8.24 -7.89
CA ASP A 314 18.04 -8.32 -7.64
C ASP A 314 18.63 -6.94 -7.37
N SER A 315 18.22 -5.93 -8.15
CA SER A 315 18.67 -4.56 -7.99
C SER A 315 18.19 -3.95 -6.65
N LEU A 316 16.92 -4.15 -6.30
CA LEU A 316 16.32 -3.61 -5.07
C LEU A 316 16.83 -4.33 -3.81
N ALA A 317 17.19 -5.62 -3.89
CA ALA A 317 17.78 -6.37 -2.79
C ALA A 317 19.11 -5.77 -2.31
N ARG A 318 19.78 -4.98 -3.13
CA ARG A 318 20.98 -4.21 -2.75
C ARG A 318 20.70 -3.15 -1.69
N LEU A 319 19.42 -2.82 -1.44
CA LEU A 319 19.01 -1.82 -0.44
C LEU A 319 18.84 -2.41 0.97
N ILE A 320 18.60 -3.72 1.08
CA ILE A 320 18.27 -4.41 2.34
C ILE A 320 19.43 -5.27 2.89
N ARG A 321 20.52 -5.31 2.14
CA ARG A 321 21.77 -5.99 2.54
C ARG A 321 22.71 -5.09 3.32
#